data_f8b65f70581a4c623625dae646323432
#
_entry.id   f8b65f70581a4c623625dae646323432
#
_cell.length_a   1.000
_cell.length_b   1.000
_cell.length_c   1.000
_cell.angle_alpha   90.00
_cell.angle_beta   90.00
_cell.angle_gamma   90.00
#
_symmetry.space_group_name_H-M   'P 1'
#
loop_
_entity.id
_entity.type
_entity.pdbx_description
1 polymer ?
#
loop_
_entity_poly.entity_id
_entity_poly.type
_entity_poly.pdbx_seq_one_letter_code
_entity_poly.pdbx_strand_id
1 'polypeptide(L)'
;MDTEVTFRSERFRPVLPDECQVNPGRYGAELAFWMCGELAKTGVITSYPQFEDWGWFLEYITEAGDEYWLCCGNVDGSDNEWSCFLQCKGKGFFGRKTAPLDNAKPLILALSKLLDSEPSVTNIKWSPGK
;
A
#
# COMPACT_ATOMS: atom_id res chain seq x y z
N MET A 1 -1.95 14.86 -8.29
CA MET A 1 -2.35 14.05 -7.12
C MET A 1 -1.15 13.29 -6.59
N ASP A 2 -0.95 13.33 -5.29
CA ASP A 2 0.12 12.56 -4.66
C ASP A 2 -0.29 11.10 -4.54
N THR A 3 0.57 10.20 -4.98
CA THR A 3 0.31 8.76 -5.03
C THR A 3 1.35 7.92 -4.31
N GLU A 4 2.31 8.56 -3.70
CA GLU A 4 3.32 7.90 -2.89
C GLU A 4 3.39 8.57 -1.53
N VAL A 5 3.47 7.77 -0.48
CA VAL A 5 3.58 8.28 0.89
C VAL A 5 4.68 7.51 1.62
N THR A 6 5.49 8.24 2.35
CA THR A 6 6.45 7.66 3.28
C THR A 6 6.10 8.09 4.70
N PHE A 7 6.39 7.25 5.66
CA PHE A 7 6.09 7.53 7.06
C PHE A 7 6.92 6.63 7.98
N ARG A 8 6.85 6.94 9.25
CA ARG A 8 7.58 6.21 10.28
C ARG A 8 6.60 5.58 11.26
N SER A 9 6.82 4.33 11.64
CA SER A 9 6.02 3.65 12.65
C SER A 9 6.75 2.44 13.20
N GLU A 10 6.71 2.28 14.52
CA GLU A 10 7.24 1.10 15.20
C GLU A 10 6.24 -0.06 15.19
N ARG A 11 4.98 0.21 14.84
CA ARG A 11 3.90 -0.77 14.89
C ARG A 11 4.08 -1.92 13.91
N PHE A 12 4.72 -1.66 12.77
CA PHE A 12 4.77 -2.61 11.66
C PHE A 12 6.11 -3.33 11.54
N ARG A 13 6.90 -3.33 12.61
CA ARG A 13 8.17 -4.05 12.61
C ARG A 13 7.94 -5.52 12.29
N PRO A 14 8.87 -6.14 11.54
CA PRO A 14 8.72 -7.54 11.16
C PRO A 14 8.74 -8.44 12.40
N VAL A 15 7.79 -9.36 12.46
CA VAL A 15 7.69 -10.34 13.56
C VAL A 15 8.63 -11.50 13.32
N LEU A 16 8.80 -11.89 12.05
CA LEU A 16 9.63 -13.03 11.69
C LEU A 16 11.04 -12.58 11.30
N PRO A 17 12.05 -13.44 11.55
CA PRO A 17 13.43 -13.14 11.16
C PRO A 17 13.60 -13.14 9.64
N ASP A 18 14.72 -12.60 9.17
CA ASP A 18 14.99 -12.43 7.74
C ASP A 18 14.89 -13.73 6.94
N GLU A 19 15.34 -14.85 7.51
CA GLU A 19 15.26 -16.14 6.82
C GLU A 19 13.83 -16.62 6.57
N CYS A 20 12.86 -16.03 7.26
CA CYS A 20 11.44 -16.35 7.08
C CYS A 20 10.70 -15.30 6.24
N GLN A 21 11.36 -14.23 5.83
CA GLN A 21 10.77 -13.21 4.98
C GLN A 21 10.77 -13.68 3.52
N VAL A 22 9.87 -13.11 2.70
CA VAL A 22 9.86 -13.37 1.26
C VAL A 22 11.22 -13.03 0.65
N ASN A 23 11.80 -11.92 1.11
CA ASN A 23 13.13 -11.48 0.73
C ASN A 23 13.83 -10.90 1.96
N PRO A 24 15.07 -11.29 2.27
CA PRO A 24 15.78 -10.71 3.41
C PRO A 24 15.86 -9.18 3.30
N GLY A 25 15.52 -8.48 4.40
CA GLY A 25 15.53 -7.03 4.42
C GLY A 25 14.32 -6.35 3.77
N ARG A 26 13.38 -7.12 3.22
CA ARG A 26 12.17 -6.61 2.58
C ARG A 26 10.96 -6.91 3.48
N TYR A 27 10.49 -5.89 4.18
CA TYR A 27 9.40 -6.00 5.15
C TYR A 27 8.15 -5.29 4.63
N GLY A 28 7.01 -5.56 5.22
CA GLY A 28 5.76 -4.90 4.86
C GLY A 28 4.53 -5.76 5.04
N ALA A 29 4.70 -7.04 5.42
CA ALA A 29 3.56 -7.94 5.63
C ALA A 29 2.62 -7.40 6.71
N GLU A 30 3.17 -7.02 7.85
CA GLU A 30 2.38 -6.51 8.98
C GLU A 30 1.64 -5.23 8.60
N LEU A 31 2.32 -4.33 7.88
CA LEU A 31 1.71 -3.09 7.38
C LEU A 31 0.58 -3.39 6.42
N ALA A 32 0.80 -4.26 5.45
CA ALA A 32 -0.19 -4.59 4.43
C ALA A 32 -1.43 -5.24 5.03
N PHE A 33 -1.26 -6.19 5.97
CA PHE A 33 -2.39 -6.83 6.65
C PHE A 33 -3.20 -5.84 7.48
N TRP A 34 -2.52 -4.98 8.24
CA TRP A 34 -3.20 -3.93 8.99
C TRP A 34 -3.98 -3.00 8.06
N MET A 35 -3.36 -2.60 6.97
CA MET A 35 -3.95 -1.64 6.03
C MET A 35 -5.20 -2.20 5.35
N CYS A 36 -5.17 -3.44 4.86
CA CYS A 36 -6.35 -4.00 4.21
C CYS A 36 -7.53 -4.14 5.18
N GLY A 37 -7.27 -4.49 6.42
CA GLY A 37 -8.31 -4.57 7.45
C GLY A 37 -8.90 -3.22 7.80
N GLU A 38 -8.07 -2.19 7.97
CA GLU A 38 -8.54 -0.85 8.33
C GLU A 38 -9.26 -0.18 7.16
N LEU A 39 -8.78 -0.35 5.93
CA LEU A 39 -9.47 0.17 4.75
C LEU A 39 -10.86 -0.46 4.61
N ALA A 40 -10.98 -1.76 4.86
CA ALA A 40 -12.26 -2.46 4.79
C ALA A 40 -13.28 -1.85 5.76
N LYS A 41 -12.85 -1.43 6.95
CA LYS A 41 -13.73 -0.78 7.92
C LYS A 41 -14.31 0.53 7.41
N THR A 42 -13.63 1.19 6.48
CA THR A 42 -14.11 2.43 5.86
C THR A 42 -14.91 2.20 4.59
N GLY A 43 -15.11 0.95 4.21
CA GLY A 43 -15.82 0.59 2.98
C GLY A 43 -14.94 0.47 1.75
N VAL A 44 -13.63 0.63 1.89
CA VAL A 44 -12.68 0.46 0.78
C VAL A 44 -12.13 -0.96 0.82
N ILE A 45 -12.60 -1.79 -0.08
CA ILE A 45 -12.29 -3.22 -0.08
C ILE A 45 -11.16 -3.51 -1.07
N THR A 46 -10.12 -4.15 -0.58
CA THR A 46 -9.00 -4.62 -1.39
C THR A 46 -8.89 -6.13 -1.30
N SER A 47 -7.96 -6.71 -2.02
CA SER A 47 -7.57 -8.09 -1.80
C SER A 47 -6.85 -8.23 -0.45
N TYR A 48 -6.67 -9.47 0.00
CA TYR A 48 -5.67 -9.76 1.04
C TYR A 48 -4.28 -9.42 0.49
N PRO A 49 -3.30 -9.16 1.38
CA PRO A 49 -1.95 -8.88 0.93
C PRO A 49 -1.37 -10.01 0.08
N GLN A 50 -0.72 -9.61 -1.00
CA GLN A 50 0.04 -10.49 -1.88
C GLN A 50 1.48 -10.01 -1.91
N PHE A 51 2.41 -10.86 -2.34
CA PHE A 51 3.82 -10.49 -2.32
C PHE A 51 4.47 -10.66 -3.68
N GLU A 52 5.46 -9.79 -3.91
CA GLU A 52 6.39 -9.83 -5.02
C GLU A 52 7.80 -9.73 -4.45
N ASP A 53 8.82 -9.89 -5.29
CA ASP A 53 10.22 -9.84 -4.83
C ASP A 53 10.58 -8.51 -4.15
N TRP A 54 9.91 -7.43 -4.54
CA TRP A 54 10.19 -6.08 -4.03
C TRP A 54 9.39 -5.72 -2.77
N GLY A 55 8.33 -6.47 -2.43
CA GLY A 55 7.50 -6.17 -1.26
C GLY A 55 6.10 -6.72 -1.36
N TRP A 56 5.16 -6.03 -0.73
CA TRP A 56 3.77 -6.47 -0.59
C TRP A 56 2.83 -5.51 -1.31
N PHE A 57 1.65 -6.01 -1.73
CA PHE A 57 0.67 -5.16 -2.38
C PHE A 57 -0.76 -5.63 -2.09
N LEU A 58 -1.69 -4.67 -2.21
CA LEU A 58 -3.13 -4.89 -2.13
C LEU A 58 -3.72 -4.55 -3.50
N GLU A 59 -4.55 -5.43 -4.04
CA GLU A 59 -5.28 -5.14 -5.27
C GLU A 59 -6.56 -4.38 -4.94
N TYR A 60 -6.81 -3.30 -5.67
CA TYR A 60 -8.04 -2.53 -5.57
C TYR A 60 -8.66 -2.45 -6.96
N ILE A 61 -9.90 -2.94 -7.09
CA ILE A 61 -10.61 -2.96 -8.37
C ILE A 61 -11.91 -2.18 -8.19
N THR A 62 -12.12 -1.18 -9.06
CA THR A 62 -13.35 -0.37 -9.05
C THR A 62 -14.49 -1.13 -9.70
N GLU A 63 -15.73 -0.65 -9.50
CA GLU A 63 -16.90 -1.23 -10.17
C GLU A 63 -16.76 -1.21 -11.69
N ALA A 64 -16.08 -0.20 -12.23
CA ALA A 64 -15.84 -0.08 -13.66
C ALA A 64 -14.76 -1.04 -14.18
N GLY A 65 -14.09 -1.78 -13.28
CA GLY A 65 -13.06 -2.74 -13.66
C GLY A 65 -11.65 -2.16 -13.71
N ASP A 66 -11.46 -0.93 -13.26
CA ASP A 66 -10.12 -0.35 -13.16
C ASP A 66 -9.34 -1.01 -12.03
N GLU A 67 -8.12 -1.45 -12.32
CA GLU A 67 -7.30 -2.18 -11.36
C GLU A 67 -6.11 -1.34 -10.91
N TYR A 68 -5.87 -1.34 -9.61
CA TYR A 68 -4.75 -0.64 -8.98
C TYR A 68 -4.08 -1.55 -7.97
N TRP A 69 -2.78 -1.37 -7.81
CA TRP A 69 -2.04 -2.02 -6.74
C TRP A 69 -1.58 -0.96 -5.76
N LEU A 70 -1.95 -1.13 -4.50
CA LEU A 70 -1.37 -0.34 -3.42
C LEU A 70 -0.18 -1.12 -2.87
N CYS A 71 1.01 -0.64 -3.20
CA CYS A 71 2.25 -1.32 -2.88
C CYS A 71 2.77 -0.84 -1.53
N CYS A 72 3.21 -1.77 -0.70
CA CYS A 72 3.68 -1.50 0.67
C CYS A 72 5.05 -2.14 0.87
N GLY A 73 5.98 -1.38 1.41
CA GLY A 73 7.29 -1.89 1.72
C GLY A 73 8.04 -1.00 2.70
N ASN A 74 9.21 -1.44 3.08
CA ASN A 74 10.10 -0.65 3.92
C ASN A 74 11.06 0.16 3.07
N VAL A 75 11.65 1.19 3.67
CA VAL A 75 12.60 2.08 3.01
C VAL A 75 14.02 1.65 3.36
N ASP A 76 14.83 1.36 2.33
CA ASP A 76 16.28 1.08 2.48
C ASP A 76 16.63 0.08 3.58
N GLY A 77 15.88 -1.00 3.69
CA GLY A 77 16.14 -2.04 4.68
C GLY A 77 15.73 -1.68 6.11
N SER A 78 15.13 -0.52 6.32
CA SER A 78 14.68 -0.09 7.64
C SER A 78 13.56 -0.99 8.17
N ASP A 79 13.47 -1.12 9.49
CA ASP A 79 12.37 -1.83 10.14
C ASP A 79 11.31 -0.90 10.74
N ASN A 80 11.41 0.41 10.51
CA ASN A 80 10.46 1.39 11.03
C ASN A 80 10.16 2.54 10.08
N GLU A 81 10.70 2.54 8.87
CA GLU A 81 10.38 3.51 7.83
C GLU A 81 9.69 2.79 6.68
N TRP A 82 8.54 3.31 6.27
CA TRP A 82 7.62 2.64 5.36
C TRP A 82 7.28 3.50 4.16
N SER A 83 6.98 2.84 3.06
CA SER A 83 6.54 3.48 1.83
C SER A 83 5.31 2.76 1.31
N CYS A 84 4.31 3.53 0.91
CA CYS A 84 3.17 3.01 0.16
C CYS A 84 3.05 3.81 -1.13
N PHE A 85 2.84 3.13 -2.24
CA PHE A 85 2.68 3.82 -3.52
C PHE A 85 1.67 3.10 -4.38
N LEU A 86 1.03 3.88 -5.24
CA LEU A 86 0.01 3.37 -6.15
C LEU A 86 0.62 2.99 -7.49
N GLN A 87 0.24 1.81 -7.99
CA GLN A 87 0.49 1.43 -9.39
C GLN A 87 -0.85 1.33 -10.09
N CYS A 88 -1.00 2.08 -11.17
CA CYS A 88 -2.16 1.96 -12.04
C CYS A 88 -1.95 0.79 -12.97
N LYS A 89 -2.83 -0.22 -12.91
CA LYS A 89 -2.72 -1.45 -13.70
C LYS A 89 -3.68 -1.39 -14.89
N GLY A 90 -4.28 -2.50 -15.24
CA GLY A 90 -5.15 -2.58 -16.38
C GLY A 90 -6.52 -1.96 -16.16
N LYS A 91 -7.30 -1.85 -17.24
CA LYS A 91 -8.66 -1.37 -17.24
C LYS A 91 -9.57 -2.42 -17.86
N GLY A 92 -10.46 -3.01 -17.07
CA GLY A 92 -11.44 -3.98 -17.51
C GLY A 92 -10.84 -5.20 -18.20
N PHE A 93 -11.64 -5.85 -19.02
CA PHE A 93 -11.24 -7.09 -19.70
C PHE A 93 -10.11 -6.92 -20.70
N PHE A 94 -9.96 -5.75 -21.25
CA PHE A 94 -9.00 -5.55 -22.32
C PHE A 94 -7.61 -5.19 -21.82
N GLY A 95 -7.48 -4.80 -20.57
CA GLY A 95 -6.20 -4.63 -19.86
C GLY A 95 -5.09 -3.84 -20.56
N ARG A 96 -5.42 -3.23 -21.70
CA ARG A 96 -4.43 -2.61 -22.58
C ARG A 96 -4.10 -1.17 -22.22
N LYS A 97 -4.98 -0.53 -21.46
CA LYS A 97 -4.77 0.84 -21.01
C LYS A 97 -4.56 0.84 -19.53
N THR A 98 -3.63 1.65 -19.09
CA THR A 98 -3.43 1.90 -17.67
C THR A 98 -4.71 2.52 -17.10
N ALA A 99 -5.14 2.04 -15.94
CA ALA A 99 -6.30 2.58 -15.25
C ALA A 99 -6.06 4.06 -14.94
N PRO A 100 -7.09 4.92 -15.12
CA PRO A 100 -6.92 6.36 -14.88
C PRO A 100 -6.72 6.64 -13.40
N LEU A 101 -5.79 7.54 -13.11
CA LEU A 101 -5.41 7.87 -11.74
C LEU A 101 -6.60 8.39 -10.92
N ASP A 102 -7.46 9.19 -11.53
CA ASP A 102 -8.60 9.81 -10.84
C ASP A 102 -9.54 8.79 -10.18
N ASN A 103 -9.68 7.62 -10.77
CA ASN A 103 -10.59 6.59 -10.23
C ASN A 103 -10.01 5.87 -8.99
N ALA A 104 -8.75 6.10 -8.67
CA ALA A 104 -8.13 5.61 -7.43
C ALA A 104 -8.28 6.61 -6.28
N LYS A 105 -8.89 7.77 -6.51
CA LYS A 105 -9.02 8.81 -5.50
C LYS A 105 -9.66 8.33 -4.19
N PRO A 106 -10.72 7.50 -4.21
CA PRO A 106 -11.29 6.99 -2.96
C PRO A 106 -10.28 6.19 -2.13
N LEU A 107 -9.44 5.38 -2.78
CA LEU A 107 -8.41 4.62 -2.11
C LEU A 107 -7.37 5.55 -1.48
N ILE A 108 -6.88 6.54 -2.23
CA ILE A 108 -5.87 7.48 -1.74
C ILE A 108 -6.40 8.31 -0.57
N LEU A 109 -7.65 8.78 -0.66
CA LEU A 109 -8.26 9.54 0.44
C LEU A 109 -8.43 8.69 1.70
N ALA A 110 -8.85 7.44 1.54
CA ALA A 110 -9.00 6.53 2.67
C ALA A 110 -7.65 6.24 3.32
N LEU A 111 -6.61 6.02 2.51
CA LEU A 111 -5.26 5.80 3.00
C LEU A 111 -4.75 7.02 3.78
N SER A 112 -4.95 8.22 3.24
CA SER A 112 -4.53 9.46 3.89
C SER A 112 -5.19 9.61 5.27
N LYS A 113 -6.50 9.40 5.35
CA LYS A 113 -7.22 9.47 6.63
C LYS A 113 -6.75 8.42 7.62
N LEU A 114 -6.50 7.22 7.14
CA LEU A 114 -6.03 6.12 7.97
C LEU A 114 -4.68 6.45 8.61
N LEU A 115 -3.74 6.92 7.81
CA LEU A 115 -2.41 7.28 8.32
C LEU A 115 -2.47 8.46 9.29
N ASP A 116 -3.27 9.47 8.97
CA ASP A 116 -3.42 10.65 9.84
C ASP A 116 -4.04 10.29 11.19
N SER A 117 -4.88 9.27 11.25
CA SER A 117 -5.58 8.88 12.46
C SER A 117 -4.85 7.85 13.32
N GLU A 118 -3.77 7.25 12.80
CA GLU A 118 -3.04 6.21 13.54
C GLU A 118 -1.95 6.85 14.41
N PRO A 119 -2.05 6.78 15.75
CA PRO A 119 -1.10 7.45 16.64
C PRO A 119 0.35 6.98 16.48
N SER A 120 0.58 5.74 16.05
CA SER A 120 1.94 5.21 15.87
C SER A 120 2.63 5.74 14.61
N VAL A 121 1.90 6.38 13.72
CA VAL A 121 2.42 6.87 12.43
C VAL A 121 2.86 8.32 12.58
N THR A 122 4.10 8.59 12.21
CA THR A 122 4.70 9.94 12.24
C THR A 122 5.45 10.22 10.94
N ASN A 123 5.85 11.46 10.74
CA ASN A 123 6.66 11.89 9.59
C ASN A 123 6.01 11.53 8.24
N ILE A 124 4.71 11.77 8.12
CA ILE A 124 3.97 11.48 6.90
C ILE A 124 4.37 12.47 5.81
N LYS A 125 4.85 11.95 4.68
CA LYS A 125 5.25 12.76 3.53
C LYS A 125 4.65 12.19 2.26
N TRP A 126 3.86 12.99 1.58
CA TRP A 126 3.25 12.63 0.30
C TRP A 126 4.04 13.22 -0.85
N SER A 127 4.08 12.50 -1.97
CA SER A 127 4.71 12.95 -3.20
C SER A 127 3.95 12.39 -4.42
N PRO A 128 4.12 12.99 -5.60
CA PRO A 128 3.38 12.54 -6.79
C PRO A 128 3.80 11.18 -7.33
N GLY A 129 4.82 10.57 -6.76
CA GLY A 129 5.34 9.32 -7.28
C GLY A 129 6.20 9.53 -8.53
N LYS A 130 6.68 8.44 -9.09
CA LYS A 130 7.56 8.45 -10.27
C LYS A 130 6.80 8.28 -11.55
#